data_6143e96179cec75edb8f1bfb0d9f9603
#
_entry.id   6143e96179cec75edb8f1bfb0d9f9603
#
_cell.length_a   1.000
_cell.length_b   1.000
_cell.length_c   1.000
_cell.angle_alpha   90.00
_cell.angle_beta   90.00
_cell.angle_gamma   90.00
#
_symmetry.space_group_name_H-M   'P 1'
#
loop_
_entity.id
_entity.type
_entity.pdbx_description
1 polymer ?
#
loop_
_entity_poly.entity_id
_entity_poly.type
_entity_poly.pdbx_seq_one_letter_code
_entity_poly.pdbx_strand_id
1 'polypeptide(L)'
;MRAAVLSKAGIDNLSVVDLPDPEPGPGEVLVRVRAATLNYRDLLTVEGGYGSRQRTENLIPVSDGAGDVVAVGEGVTRFAAGDRVVANFFQEWLSGEPDEAGLHSGLGGQVDGMACELRVLPEYGLCHTPGHLTDAEAAALPCAGLTAWSAVFDQGGVKPGDLVLTQGSGGVSAFALQFAKLAGAEVISTSSSDAKLERLRDLGSDHLINYVDTPEWARPAREISGGRGLDLVVEVGGAGTLEQSIKAVRLGGAVMLIGVLSGANHEFRLPLVVTRKIRLEGVTCGSREQFEAMLRAVDQNGLRPALDDQRFDLDQLPAALAHLREGRHFGKVVVEIQ
;
A
#
# COMPACT_ATOMS: atom_id res chain seq x y z
N MET A 1 16.95 20.59 8.42
CA MET A 1 15.69 20.06 7.87
C MET A 1 14.69 19.76 8.98
N ARG A 2 13.42 19.90 8.71
CA ARG A 2 12.36 19.48 9.63
C ARG A 2 12.04 18.00 9.40
N ALA A 3 11.78 17.26 10.47
CA ALA A 3 11.40 15.86 10.41
C ALA A 3 10.45 15.51 11.55
N ALA A 4 9.47 14.68 11.29
CA ALA A 4 8.67 14.06 12.32
C ALA A 4 9.48 12.91 12.94
N VAL A 5 9.69 12.94 14.24
CA VAL A 5 10.45 11.93 14.98
C VAL A 5 9.58 11.27 16.05
N LEU A 6 9.53 9.96 16.01
CA LEU A 6 8.91 9.12 17.01
C LEU A 6 9.95 8.80 18.09
N SER A 7 9.88 9.46 19.23
CA SER A 7 10.84 9.25 20.32
C SER A 7 10.65 7.91 21.06
N LYS A 8 9.42 7.43 21.13
CA LYS A 8 9.00 6.11 21.62
C LYS A 8 7.59 5.80 21.11
N ALA A 9 7.12 4.59 21.27
CA ALA A 9 5.78 4.20 20.84
C ALA A 9 4.66 5.09 21.39
N GLY A 10 3.69 5.41 20.55
CA GLY A 10 2.50 6.22 20.82
C GLY A 10 2.46 7.53 20.02
N ILE A 11 1.31 7.85 19.47
CA ILE A 11 1.11 9.07 18.64
C ILE A 11 1.52 10.34 19.39
N ASP A 12 1.27 10.41 20.70
CA ASP A 12 1.60 11.57 21.54
C ASP A 12 3.13 11.79 21.69
N ASN A 13 3.95 10.81 21.28
CA ASN A 13 5.41 10.87 21.31
C ASN A 13 6.02 11.21 19.93
N LEU A 14 5.17 11.54 18.97
CA LEU A 14 5.55 12.01 17.64
C LEU A 14 5.63 13.54 17.65
N SER A 15 6.78 14.08 17.28
CA SER A 15 7.00 15.53 17.23
C SER A 15 7.82 15.92 16.01
N VAL A 16 7.52 17.08 15.44
CA VAL A 16 8.37 17.67 14.39
C VAL A 16 9.51 18.43 15.04
N VAL A 17 10.73 18.11 14.63
CA VAL A 17 11.97 18.67 15.17
C VAL A 17 12.90 19.13 14.05
N ASP A 18 13.80 20.08 14.38
CA ASP A 18 14.87 20.48 13.49
C ASP A 18 16.06 19.53 13.65
N LEU A 19 16.50 18.95 12.54
CA LEU A 19 17.68 18.11 12.42
C LEU A 19 18.69 18.76 11.47
N PRO A 20 19.99 18.43 11.56
CA PRO A 20 20.96 18.82 10.53
C PRO A 20 20.53 18.33 9.15
N ASP A 21 20.80 19.10 8.11
CA ASP A 21 20.58 18.64 6.75
C ASP A 21 21.55 17.49 6.45
N PRO A 22 21.05 16.35 5.92
CA PRO A 22 21.91 15.23 5.57
C PRO A 22 22.64 15.49 4.24
N GLU A 23 23.81 14.88 4.09
CA GLU A 23 24.60 14.92 2.85
C GLU A 23 24.68 13.50 2.26
N PRO A 24 24.55 13.35 0.91
CA PRO A 24 24.64 12.04 0.27
C PRO A 24 26.09 11.55 0.22
N GLY A 25 26.32 10.33 0.70
CA GLY A 25 27.58 9.60 0.52
C GLY A 25 27.69 8.95 -0.88
N PRO A 26 28.77 8.18 -1.15
CA PRO A 26 28.93 7.48 -2.41
C PRO A 26 27.77 6.52 -2.69
N GLY A 27 27.21 6.59 -3.91
CA GLY A 27 26.07 5.77 -4.32
C GLY A 27 24.70 6.21 -3.73
N GLU A 28 24.65 7.33 -3.01
CA GLU A 28 23.45 7.85 -2.39
C GLU A 28 22.91 9.10 -3.08
N VAL A 29 21.62 9.33 -2.91
CA VAL A 29 20.87 10.42 -3.51
C VAL A 29 20.17 11.20 -2.39
N LEU A 30 20.33 12.52 -2.37
CA LEU A 30 19.59 13.42 -1.49
C LEU A 30 18.28 13.82 -2.17
N VAL A 31 17.17 13.45 -1.58
CA VAL A 31 15.81 13.73 -2.06
C VAL A 31 15.17 14.80 -1.18
N ARG A 32 14.64 15.85 -1.78
CA ARG A 32 13.69 16.76 -1.15
C ARG A 32 12.31 16.13 -1.26
N VAL A 33 11.79 15.64 -0.14
CA VAL A 33 10.46 15.04 -0.07
C VAL A 33 9.41 16.13 -0.27
N ARG A 34 8.47 15.90 -1.19
CA ARG A 34 7.36 16.82 -1.49
C ARG A 34 6.04 16.32 -0.94
N ALA A 35 5.88 15.01 -0.91
CA ALA A 35 4.71 14.38 -0.35
C ALA A 35 5.07 13.02 0.25
N ALA A 36 4.38 12.67 1.31
CA ALA A 36 4.34 11.35 1.91
C ALA A 36 2.89 10.85 1.98
N THR A 37 2.67 9.55 2.01
CA THR A 37 1.32 9.00 2.18
C THR A 37 1.28 7.89 3.20
N LEU A 38 0.17 7.82 3.94
CA LEU A 38 0.02 6.91 5.05
C LEU A 38 -0.50 5.53 4.65
N ASN A 39 -0.03 4.53 5.36
CA ASN A 39 -0.48 3.15 5.34
C ASN A 39 -0.87 2.71 6.76
N TYR A 40 -1.72 1.69 6.88
CA TYR A 40 -2.09 1.14 8.20
C TYR A 40 -0.86 0.66 9.00
N ARG A 41 0.18 0.17 8.31
CA ARG A 41 1.45 -0.22 8.94
C ARG A 41 2.16 0.94 9.65
N ASP A 42 2.04 2.17 9.15
CA ASP A 42 2.65 3.35 9.76
C ASP A 42 1.99 3.65 11.10
N LEU A 43 0.66 3.50 11.19
CA LEU A 43 -0.08 3.57 12.43
C LEU A 43 0.37 2.49 13.42
N LEU A 44 0.48 1.22 12.97
CA LEU A 44 0.98 0.13 13.80
C LEU A 44 2.40 0.39 14.29
N THR A 45 3.28 0.90 13.43
CA THR A 45 4.66 1.26 13.79
C THR A 45 4.68 2.34 14.86
N VAL A 46 3.92 3.42 14.67
CA VAL A 46 3.84 4.51 15.65
C VAL A 46 3.28 4.04 17.00
N GLU A 47 2.36 3.10 17.00
CA GLU A 47 1.78 2.50 18.22
C GLU A 47 2.66 1.40 18.85
N GLY A 48 3.77 1.03 18.21
CA GLY A 48 4.68 -0.02 18.71
C GLY A 48 4.19 -1.46 18.42
N GLY A 49 3.23 -1.62 17.52
CA GLY A 49 2.58 -2.91 17.20
C GLY A 49 3.21 -3.70 16.07
N TYR A 50 4.30 -3.22 15.44
CA TYR A 50 4.88 -3.85 14.25
C TYR A 50 5.98 -4.88 14.58
N GLY A 51 6.21 -5.13 15.88
CA GLY A 51 7.12 -6.16 16.38
C GLY A 51 8.58 -5.92 15.99
N SER A 52 9.30 -6.99 15.61
CA SER A 52 10.71 -6.93 15.22
C SER A 52 10.99 -6.16 13.93
N ARG A 53 9.96 -5.77 13.20
CA ARG A 53 10.07 -5.01 11.93
C ARG A 53 10.11 -3.50 12.14
N GLN A 54 10.25 -3.04 13.37
CA GLN A 54 10.35 -1.61 13.68
C GLN A 54 11.47 -1.32 14.67
N ARG A 55 12.08 -0.15 14.54
CA ARG A 55 12.92 0.47 15.56
C ARG A 55 12.02 1.10 16.62
N THR A 56 12.41 1.01 17.87
CA THR A 56 11.55 1.43 19.00
C THR A 56 11.73 2.89 19.40
N GLU A 57 12.81 3.54 18.96
CA GLU A 57 13.15 4.90 19.40
C GLU A 57 13.78 5.70 18.25
N ASN A 58 13.55 7.02 18.28
CA ASN A 58 14.14 8.00 17.35
C ASN A 58 13.96 7.63 15.87
N LEU A 59 12.75 7.18 15.51
CA LEU A 59 12.40 6.80 14.15
C LEU A 59 11.74 7.97 13.42
N ILE A 60 12.18 8.26 12.20
CA ILE A 60 11.38 9.04 11.25
C ILE A 60 10.37 8.05 10.61
N PRO A 61 9.06 8.17 10.90
CA PRO A 61 8.07 7.22 10.41
C PRO A 61 7.67 7.48 8.95
N VAL A 62 6.66 6.74 8.49
CA VAL A 62 6.02 6.80 7.16
C VAL A 62 6.90 6.21 6.06
N SER A 63 6.41 5.12 5.45
CA SER A 63 7.17 4.37 4.45
C SER A 63 7.20 5.03 3.07
N ASP A 64 6.13 5.72 2.70
CA ASP A 64 5.85 6.14 1.34
C ASP A 64 6.14 7.62 1.14
N GLY A 65 6.95 7.96 0.13
CA GLY A 65 7.22 9.35 -0.20
C GLY A 65 7.77 9.51 -1.61
N ALA A 66 7.58 10.70 -2.15
CA ALA A 66 8.08 11.14 -3.46
C ALA A 66 8.57 12.58 -3.39
N GLY A 67 9.45 12.96 -4.32
CA GLY A 67 9.99 14.30 -4.38
C GLY A 67 11.04 14.48 -5.46
N ASP A 68 11.92 15.46 -5.25
CA ASP A 68 12.94 15.86 -6.22
C ASP A 68 14.35 15.52 -5.71
N VAL A 69 15.21 15.05 -6.61
CA VAL A 69 16.64 14.90 -6.35
C VAL A 69 17.28 16.27 -6.19
N VAL A 70 17.93 16.53 -5.05
CA VAL A 70 18.63 17.79 -4.75
C VAL A 70 20.13 17.67 -5.08
N ALA A 71 20.73 16.54 -4.69
CA ALA A 71 22.14 16.24 -4.90
C ALA A 71 22.35 14.74 -5.03
N VAL A 72 23.45 14.35 -5.64
CA VAL A 72 23.87 12.96 -5.79
C VAL A 72 25.29 12.79 -5.29
N GLY A 73 25.57 11.68 -4.64
CA GLY A 73 26.91 11.30 -4.20
C GLY A 73 27.77 10.75 -5.33
N GLU A 74 29.04 10.50 -5.03
CA GLU A 74 29.98 9.91 -5.99
C GLU A 74 29.49 8.54 -6.47
N GLY A 75 29.64 8.27 -7.78
CA GLY A 75 29.29 6.99 -8.40
C GLY A 75 27.81 6.79 -8.72
N VAL A 76 26.92 7.71 -8.35
CA VAL A 76 25.51 7.67 -8.75
C VAL A 76 25.40 7.87 -10.26
N THR A 77 24.66 6.98 -10.92
CA THR A 77 24.48 6.96 -12.38
C THR A 77 23.02 6.98 -12.82
N ARG A 78 22.11 6.61 -11.93
CA ARG A 78 20.67 6.48 -12.26
C ARG A 78 19.91 7.80 -12.18
N PHE A 79 20.41 8.77 -11.43
CA PHE A 79 19.71 10.02 -11.15
C PHE A 79 20.62 11.24 -11.26
N ALA A 80 20.02 12.40 -11.54
CA ALA A 80 20.64 13.70 -11.50
C ALA A 80 19.77 14.69 -10.70
N ALA A 81 20.39 15.81 -10.26
CA ALA A 81 19.64 16.88 -9.60
C ALA A 81 18.50 17.40 -10.50
N GLY A 82 17.31 17.53 -9.95
CA GLY A 82 16.09 17.90 -10.64
C GLY A 82 15.21 16.72 -11.10
N ASP A 83 15.71 15.49 -11.04
CA ASP A 83 14.87 14.33 -11.34
C ASP A 83 13.76 14.15 -10.30
N ARG A 84 12.56 13.79 -10.75
CA ARG A 84 11.45 13.42 -9.87
C ARG A 84 11.51 11.94 -9.53
N VAL A 85 11.49 11.63 -8.26
CA VAL A 85 11.69 10.26 -7.75
C VAL A 85 10.64 9.85 -6.73
N VAL A 86 10.43 8.55 -6.64
CA VAL A 86 9.61 7.89 -5.62
C VAL A 86 10.44 6.80 -4.94
N ALA A 87 10.37 6.73 -3.62
CA ALA A 87 11.15 5.75 -2.84
C ALA A 87 10.52 4.36 -2.90
N ASN A 88 11.34 3.31 -3.08
CA ASN A 88 10.89 1.94 -2.93
C ASN A 88 10.52 1.66 -1.47
N PHE A 89 9.50 0.86 -1.24
CA PHE A 89 9.11 0.47 0.11
C PHE A 89 10.23 -0.28 0.83
N PHE A 90 10.71 -1.38 0.23
CA PHE A 90 11.89 -2.12 0.68
C PHE A 90 13.12 -1.62 -0.07
N GLN A 91 14.11 -1.15 0.67
CA GLN A 91 15.30 -0.55 0.08
C GLN A 91 16.26 -1.61 -0.50
N GLU A 92 16.30 -2.82 0.08
CA GLU A 92 17.26 -3.86 -0.30
C GLU A 92 16.63 -5.06 -1.05
N TRP A 93 15.31 -5.11 -1.19
CA TRP A 93 14.67 -6.13 -2.02
C TRP A 93 14.60 -5.69 -3.49
N LEU A 94 15.66 -5.99 -4.24
CA LEU A 94 15.80 -5.50 -5.62
C LEU A 94 15.04 -6.34 -6.66
N SER A 95 15.05 -7.68 -6.53
CA SER A 95 14.38 -8.58 -7.46
C SER A 95 14.24 -10.00 -6.87
N GLY A 96 13.44 -10.84 -7.52
CA GLY A 96 13.24 -12.24 -7.12
C GLY A 96 12.51 -12.40 -5.80
N GLU A 97 12.68 -13.57 -5.15
CA GLU A 97 12.09 -13.84 -3.85
C GLU A 97 12.79 -13.02 -2.75
N PRO A 98 12.04 -12.57 -1.72
CA PRO A 98 12.64 -11.80 -0.63
C PRO A 98 13.51 -12.66 0.28
N ASP A 99 14.59 -12.09 0.76
CA ASP A 99 15.33 -12.61 1.90
C ASP A 99 15.02 -11.79 3.18
N GLU A 100 15.58 -12.22 4.31
CA GLU A 100 15.33 -11.53 5.59
C GLU A 100 15.89 -10.09 5.59
N ALA A 101 17.02 -9.84 4.96
CA ALA A 101 17.62 -8.51 4.87
C ALA A 101 16.71 -7.57 4.07
N GLY A 102 16.26 -8.02 2.89
CA GLY A 102 15.28 -7.27 2.09
C GLY A 102 14.02 -6.93 2.86
N LEU A 103 13.44 -7.90 3.58
CA LEU A 103 12.23 -7.66 4.37
C LEU A 103 12.44 -6.75 5.60
N HIS A 104 13.67 -6.62 6.11
CA HIS A 104 14.02 -5.70 7.20
C HIS A 104 14.40 -4.29 6.71
N SER A 105 14.51 -4.07 5.40
CA SER A 105 14.90 -2.78 4.82
C SER A 105 13.73 -1.80 4.60
N GLY A 106 12.54 -2.09 5.14
CA GLY A 106 11.33 -1.29 4.95
C GLY A 106 11.45 0.11 5.58
N LEU A 107 11.19 1.14 4.79
CA LEU A 107 11.17 2.54 5.23
C LEU A 107 10.08 2.77 6.29
N GLY A 108 10.33 3.71 7.20
CA GLY A 108 9.42 4.05 8.30
C GLY A 108 9.18 2.90 9.29
N GLY A 109 10.12 1.95 9.36
CA GLY A 109 10.11 0.81 10.27
C GLY A 109 11.49 0.60 10.89
N GLN A 110 12.30 -0.30 10.33
CA GLN A 110 13.70 -0.45 10.74
C GLN A 110 14.58 0.68 10.22
N VAL A 111 14.28 1.16 9.03
CA VAL A 111 14.97 2.29 8.39
C VAL A 111 14.11 3.54 8.52
N ASP A 112 14.73 4.70 8.69
CA ASP A 112 14.01 5.97 8.72
C ASP A 112 13.20 6.16 7.44
N GLY A 113 11.98 6.67 7.63
CA GLY A 113 11.01 6.85 6.56
C GLY A 113 11.05 8.23 5.91
N MET A 114 9.91 8.63 5.37
CA MET A 114 9.74 9.77 4.48
C MET A 114 9.02 10.97 5.14
N ALA A 115 8.74 10.94 6.45
CA ALA A 115 8.13 12.09 7.15
C ALA A 115 9.17 13.16 7.49
N CYS A 116 9.89 13.68 6.49
CA CYS A 116 10.94 14.68 6.63
C CYS A 116 11.10 15.50 5.33
N GLU A 117 11.70 16.70 5.43
CA GLU A 117 11.95 17.57 4.26
C GLU A 117 13.05 17.03 3.34
N LEU A 118 14.10 16.42 3.90
CA LEU A 118 15.22 15.87 3.16
C LEU A 118 15.51 14.43 3.59
N ARG A 119 15.75 13.57 2.60
CA ARG A 119 16.06 12.16 2.85
C ARG A 119 17.21 11.70 1.96
N VAL A 120 18.23 11.09 2.54
CA VAL A 120 19.28 10.38 1.80
C VAL A 120 18.87 8.92 1.65
N LEU A 121 18.91 8.41 0.42
CA LEU A 121 18.56 7.04 0.05
C LEU A 121 19.60 6.51 -0.95
N PRO A 122 19.88 5.20 -0.96
CA PRO A 122 20.72 4.62 -1.99
C PRO A 122 20.05 4.75 -3.36
N GLU A 123 20.82 4.94 -4.44
CA GLU A 123 20.24 5.09 -5.79
C GLU A 123 19.38 3.89 -6.20
N TYR A 124 19.70 2.71 -5.72
CA TYR A 124 18.90 1.51 -6.00
C TYR A 124 17.58 1.46 -5.20
N GLY A 125 17.42 2.28 -4.18
CA GLY A 125 16.20 2.42 -3.37
C GLY A 125 15.18 3.40 -3.97
N LEU A 126 15.42 3.92 -5.17
CA LEU A 126 14.59 4.94 -5.82
C LEU A 126 14.18 4.50 -7.23
N CYS A 127 13.02 5.01 -7.70
CA CYS A 127 12.57 4.93 -9.08
C CYS A 127 12.16 6.32 -9.59
N HIS A 128 12.23 6.52 -10.92
CA HIS A 128 11.68 7.73 -11.55
C HIS A 128 10.15 7.77 -11.42
N THR A 129 9.63 8.93 -11.08
CA THR A 129 8.19 9.18 -11.02
C THR A 129 7.59 9.27 -12.42
N PRO A 130 6.48 8.57 -12.75
CA PRO A 130 5.74 8.78 -13.99
C PRO A 130 5.39 10.25 -14.21
N GLY A 131 5.64 10.74 -15.43
CA GLY A 131 5.59 12.19 -15.71
C GLY A 131 4.23 12.84 -15.52
N HIS A 132 3.13 12.08 -15.64
CA HIS A 132 1.77 12.58 -15.49
C HIS A 132 1.29 12.67 -14.04
N LEU A 133 2.01 12.06 -13.07
CA LEU A 133 1.62 12.04 -11.67
C LEU A 133 2.14 13.30 -10.92
N THR A 134 1.33 13.78 -10.00
CA THR A 134 1.76 14.71 -8.94
C THR A 134 2.61 13.96 -7.91
N ASP A 135 3.33 14.69 -7.04
CA ASP A 135 4.16 14.06 -6.00
C ASP A 135 3.30 13.30 -4.98
N ALA A 136 2.11 13.83 -4.67
CA ALA A 136 1.14 13.14 -3.80
C ALA A 136 0.63 11.81 -4.41
N GLU A 137 0.37 11.79 -5.73
CA GLU A 137 -0.01 10.58 -6.44
C GLU A 137 1.16 9.58 -6.52
N ALA A 138 2.37 10.06 -6.79
CA ALA A 138 3.56 9.21 -6.81
C ALA A 138 3.85 8.60 -5.43
N ALA A 139 3.75 9.40 -4.36
CA ALA A 139 3.93 8.92 -2.99
C ALA A 139 2.91 7.84 -2.59
N ALA A 140 1.76 7.71 -3.27
CA ALA A 140 0.75 6.69 -2.98
C ALA A 140 1.14 5.27 -3.45
N LEU A 141 2.14 5.16 -4.32
CA LEU A 141 2.46 3.92 -5.06
C LEU A 141 3.27 2.89 -4.27
N PRO A 142 4.30 3.24 -3.45
CA PRO A 142 5.31 2.28 -2.99
C PRO A 142 4.77 1.12 -2.17
N CYS A 143 3.94 1.37 -1.16
CA CYS A 143 3.37 0.32 -0.34
C CYS A 143 2.05 -0.20 -0.91
N ALA A 144 1.01 0.65 -0.95
CA ALA A 144 -0.33 0.20 -1.30
C ALA A 144 -0.46 -0.19 -2.78
N GLY A 145 0.14 0.58 -3.69
CA GLY A 145 0.13 0.29 -5.12
C GLY A 145 0.87 -1.00 -5.43
N LEU A 146 2.11 -1.14 -4.94
CA LEU A 146 2.92 -2.33 -5.20
C LEU A 146 2.32 -3.59 -4.56
N THR A 147 1.75 -3.48 -3.35
CA THR A 147 1.03 -4.60 -2.72
C THR A 147 -0.16 -5.05 -3.58
N ALA A 148 -0.95 -4.10 -4.09
CA ALA A 148 -2.08 -4.41 -4.96
C ALA A 148 -1.62 -4.99 -6.31
N TRP A 149 -0.52 -4.50 -6.88
CA TRP A 149 0.11 -5.05 -8.08
C TRP A 149 0.51 -6.50 -7.89
N SER A 150 1.26 -6.80 -6.82
CA SER A 150 1.68 -8.17 -6.48
C SER A 150 0.47 -9.09 -6.27
N ALA A 151 -0.57 -8.61 -5.57
CA ALA A 151 -1.78 -9.38 -5.32
C ALA A 151 -2.59 -9.68 -6.59
N VAL A 152 -2.63 -8.76 -7.55
CA VAL A 152 -3.44 -8.90 -8.78
C VAL A 152 -2.66 -9.62 -9.88
N PHE A 153 -1.43 -9.20 -10.15
CA PHE A 153 -0.67 -9.69 -11.30
C PHE A 153 0.33 -10.79 -10.93
N ASP A 154 1.26 -10.52 -10.01
CA ASP A 154 2.40 -11.43 -9.81
C ASP A 154 1.98 -12.73 -9.13
N GLN A 155 1.26 -12.64 -8.00
CA GLN A 155 0.78 -13.79 -7.24
C GLN A 155 -0.64 -14.21 -7.64
N GLY A 156 -1.54 -13.24 -7.90
CA GLY A 156 -2.92 -13.48 -8.28
C GLY A 156 -3.08 -14.04 -9.68
N GLY A 157 -2.28 -13.55 -10.62
CA GLY A 157 -2.29 -13.96 -12.00
C GLY A 157 -3.63 -13.67 -12.70
N VAL A 158 -4.26 -12.54 -12.36
CA VAL A 158 -5.57 -12.11 -12.88
C VAL A 158 -5.51 -11.94 -14.41
N LYS A 159 -6.56 -12.39 -15.08
CA LYS A 159 -6.69 -12.38 -16.53
C LYS A 159 -8.01 -11.74 -16.96
N PRO A 160 -8.10 -11.31 -18.22
CA PRO A 160 -9.37 -10.85 -18.78
C PRO A 160 -10.48 -11.89 -18.59
N GLY A 161 -11.63 -11.42 -18.05
CA GLY A 161 -12.79 -12.27 -17.75
C GLY A 161 -12.78 -12.94 -16.38
N ASP A 162 -11.72 -12.77 -15.56
CA ASP A 162 -11.75 -13.16 -14.16
C ASP A 162 -12.68 -12.25 -13.36
N LEU A 163 -13.18 -12.76 -12.23
CA LEU A 163 -13.98 -12.01 -11.27
C LEU A 163 -13.20 -11.84 -9.97
N VAL A 164 -12.88 -10.59 -9.63
CA VAL A 164 -12.06 -10.20 -8.49
C VAL A 164 -12.92 -9.49 -7.44
N LEU A 165 -12.69 -9.76 -6.15
CA LEU A 165 -13.31 -9.00 -5.07
C LEU A 165 -12.26 -8.21 -4.30
N THR A 166 -12.55 -6.92 -4.06
CA THR A 166 -11.76 -6.03 -3.21
C THR A 166 -12.55 -5.63 -1.96
N GLN A 167 -11.88 -5.59 -0.81
CA GLN A 167 -12.51 -5.30 0.47
C GLN A 167 -12.19 -3.87 0.94
N GLY A 168 -13.24 -3.07 1.15
CA GLY A 168 -13.10 -1.70 1.62
C GLY A 168 -12.66 -0.73 0.52
N SER A 169 -12.36 0.49 0.93
CA SER A 169 -12.05 1.64 0.06
C SER A 169 -10.73 2.32 0.40
N GLY A 170 -9.85 1.63 1.12
CA GLY A 170 -8.51 2.10 1.44
C GLY A 170 -7.54 1.96 0.27
N GLY A 171 -6.29 2.38 0.46
CA GLY A 171 -5.29 2.45 -0.60
C GLY A 171 -5.10 1.15 -1.38
N VAL A 172 -4.82 0.02 -0.71
CA VAL A 172 -4.63 -1.27 -1.39
C VAL A 172 -5.85 -1.68 -2.21
N SER A 173 -7.05 -1.53 -1.64
CA SER A 173 -8.29 -1.96 -2.29
C SER A 173 -8.64 -1.10 -3.52
N ALA A 174 -8.39 0.21 -3.44
CA ALA A 174 -8.57 1.13 -4.57
C ALA A 174 -7.60 0.81 -5.72
N PHE A 175 -6.32 0.56 -5.41
CA PHE A 175 -5.35 0.12 -6.41
C PHE A 175 -5.68 -1.26 -6.99
N ALA A 176 -6.06 -2.22 -6.14
CA ALA A 176 -6.43 -3.56 -6.60
C ALA A 176 -7.64 -3.53 -7.55
N LEU A 177 -8.64 -2.68 -7.29
CA LEU A 177 -9.73 -2.41 -8.21
C LEU A 177 -9.20 -1.88 -9.54
N GLN A 178 -8.38 -0.82 -9.52
CA GLN A 178 -7.85 -0.21 -10.74
C GLN A 178 -6.98 -1.21 -11.55
N PHE A 179 -6.13 -1.99 -10.89
CA PHE A 179 -5.29 -2.99 -11.55
C PHE A 179 -6.10 -4.19 -12.06
N ALA A 180 -7.11 -4.65 -11.34
CA ALA A 180 -8.01 -5.69 -11.84
C ALA A 180 -8.78 -5.22 -13.08
N LYS A 181 -9.25 -3.97 -13.10
CA LYS A 181 -9.86 -3.37 -14.31
C LYS A 181 -8.85 -3.26 -15.45
N LEU A 182 -7.61 -2.87 -15.17
CA LEU A 182 -6.53 -2.83 -16.15
C LEU A 182 -6.25 -4.23 -16.75
N ALA A 183 -6.34 -5.28 -15.93
CA ALA A 183 -6.22 -6.67 -16.37
C ALA A 183 -7.41 -7.17 -17.21
N GLY A 184 -8.51 -6.40 -17.32
CA GLY A 184 -9.74 -6.81 -18.01
C GLY A 184 -10.65 -7.70 -17.15
N ALA A 185 -10.52 -7.66 -15.83
CA ALA A 185 -11.38 -8.39 -14.91
C ALA A 185 -12.67 -7.63 -14.62
N GLU A 186 -13.69 -8.37 -14.19
CA GLU A 186 -14.88 -7.87 -13.55
C GLU A 186 -14.60 -7.74 -12.04
N VAL A 187 -15.05 -6.63 -11.41
CA VAL A 187 -14.71 -6.34 -10.01
C VAL A 187 -15.94 -6.15 -9.14
N ILE A 188 -15.95 -6.85 -8.01
CA ILE A 188 -16.88 -6.64 -6.91
C ILE A 188 -16.12 -5.86 -5.83
N SER A 189 -16.64 -4.71 -5.39
CA SER A 189 -16.08 -3.98 -4.27
C SER A 189 -17.03 -4.02 -3.07
N THR A 190 -16.47 -4.18 -1.87
CA THR A 190 -17.24 -4.13 -0.64
C THR A 190 -16.90 -2.89 0.19
N SER A 191 -17.85 -2.31 0.91
CA SER A 191 -17.61 -1.22 1.86
C SER A 191 -18.70 -1.22 2.94
N SER A 192 -18.46 -0.49 4.05
CA SER A 192 -19.48 -0.21 5.07
C SER A 192 -20.30 1.05 4.80
N SER A 193 -19.98 1.78 3.74
CA SER A 193 -20.57 3.09 3.44
C SER A 193 -21.00 3.15 1.97
N ASP A 194 -22.27 3.47 1.74
CA ASP A 194 -22.82 3.62 0.39
C ASP A 194 -22.14 4.77 -0.36
N ALA A 195 -21.81 5.87 0.33
CA ALA A 195 -21.07 6.98 -0.29
C ALA A 195 -19.69 6.53 -0.80
N LYS A 196 -18.99 5.65 -0.07
CA LYS A 196 -17.71 5.07 -0.53
C LYS A 196 -17.93 4.05 -1.65
N LEU A 197 -19.04 3.31 -1.64
CA LEU A 197 -19.41 2.39 -2.72
C LEU A 197 -19.62 3.14 -4.04
N GLU A 198 -20.29 4.29 -4.02
CA GLU A 198 -20.43 5.13 -5.22
C GLU A 198 -19.06 5.59 -5.76
N ARG A 199 -18.14 6.03 -4.88
CA ARG A 199 -16.78 6.38 -5.31
C ARG A 199 -16.03 5.19 -5.90
N LEU A 200 -16.24 3.97 -5.38
CA LEU A 200 -15.67 2.75 -5.96
C LEU A 200 -16.29 2.42 -7.32
N ARG A 201 -17.59 2.70 -7.53
CA ARG A 201 -18.25 2.62 -8.85
C ARG A 201 -17.60 3.58 -9.84
N ASP A 202 -17.39 4.83 -9.44
CA ASP A 202 -16.75 5.84 -10.29
C ASP A 202 -15.30 5.43 -10.64
N LEU A 203 -14.63 4.71 -9.75
CA LEU A 203 -13.28 4.16 -9.95
C LEU A 203 -13.28 2.92 -10.87
N GLY A 204 -14.46 2.38 -11.22
CA GLY A 204 -14.63 1.31 -12.19
C GLY A 204 -15.14 -0.03 -11.62
N SER A 205 -15.60 -0.09 -10.36
CA SER A 205 -16.20 -1.31 -9.81
C SER A 205 -17.51 -1.65 -10.53
N ASP A 206 -17.65 -2.90 -10.98
CA ASP A 206 -18.83 -3.36 -11.70
C ASP A 206 -19.98 -3.70 -10.74
N HIS A 207 -19.65 -4.23 -9.55
CA HIS A 207 -20.62 -4.61 -8.53
C HIS A 207 -20.22 -4.09 -7.15
N LEU A 208 -21.22 -3.78 -6.34
CA LEU A 208 -21.04 -3.19 -5.02
C LEU A 208 -21.81 -3.98 -3.98
N ILE A 209 -21.18 -4.23 -2.83
CA ILE A 209 -21.83 -4.89 -1.69
C ILE A 209 -21.56 -4.09 -0.42
N ASN A 210 -22.62 -3.60 0.23
CA ASN A 210 -22.51 -3.05 1.57
C ASN A 210 -22.49 -4.22 2.58
N TYR A 211 -21.32 -4.44 3.21
CA TYR A 211 -21.16 -5.57 4.13
C TYR A 211 -21.81 -5.34 5.51
N VAL A 212 -22.23 -4.11 5.82
CA VAL A 212 -23.03 -3.85 7.04
C VAL A 212 -24.44 -4.39 6.84
N ASP A 213 -25.03 -4.14 5.68
CA ASP A 213 -26.36 -4.62 5.32
C ASP A 213 -26.36 -6.12 4.96
N THR A 214 -25.23 -6.60 4.45
CA THR A 214 -25.05 -7.98 4.00
C THR A 214 -23.76 -8.58 4.61
N PRO A 215 -23.78 -8.93 5.91
CA PRO A 215 -22.60 -9.51 6.58
C PRO A 215 -22.11 -10.81 5.95
N GLU A 216 -23.03 -11.63 5.40
CA GLU A 216 -22.72 -12.86 4.64
C GLU A 216 -22.49 -12.56 3.16
N TRP A 217 -21.62 -11.59 2.87
CA TRP A 217 -21.38 -11.09 1.53
C TRP A 217 -20.82 -12.12 0.53
N ALA A 218 -20.27 -13.23 1.01
CA ALA A 218 -19.85 -14.33 0.15
C ALA A 218 -20.97 -14.89 -0.71
N ARG A 219 -22.22 -14.90 -0.19
CA ARG A 219 -23.38 -15.42 -0.91
C ARG A 219 -23.72 -14.56 -2.13
N PRO A 220 -24.04 -13.25 -1.99
CA PRO A 220 -24.31 -12.42 -3.16
C PRO A 220 -23.10 -12.32 -4.11
N ALA A 221 -21.87 -12.32 -3.60
CA ALA A 221 -20.68 -12.36 -4.46
C ALA A 221 -20.65 -13.62 -5.35
N ARG A 222 -21.06 -14.76 -4.83
CA ARG A 222 -21.19 -15.98 -5.64
C ARG A 222 -22.38 -15.94 -6.59
N GLU A 223 -23.49 -15.34 -6.20
CA GLU A 223 -24.68 -15.18 -7.06
C GLU A 223 -24.33 -14.33 -8.31
N ILE A 224 -23.54 -13.26 -8.15
CA ILE A 224 -23.01 -12.45 -9.26
C ILE A 224 -22.24 -13.32 -10.28
N SER A 225 -21.45 -14.28 -9.79
CA SER A 225 -20.70 -15.22 -10.66
C SER A 225 -21.53 -16.37 -11.25
N GLY A 226 -22.86 -16.33 -11.13
CA GLY A 226 -23.72 -17.45 -11.50
C GLY A 226 -23.50 -18.72 -10.66
N GLY A 227 -23.01 -18.57 -9.42
CA GLY A 227 -22.72 -19.67 -8.50
C GLY A 227 -21.33 -20.28 -8.62
N ARG A 228 -20.54 -19.92 -9.65
CA ARG A 228 -19.15 -20.40 -9.87
C ARG A 228 -18.23 -20.01 -8.70
N GLY A 229 -18.33 -18.78 -8.23
CA GLY A 229 -17.45 -18.14 -7.25
C GLY A 229 -16.34 -17.33 -7.92
N LEU A 230 -15.60 -16.59 -7.10
CA LEU A 230 -14.61 -15.59 -7.50
C LEU A 230 -13.28 -16.24 -7.85
N ASP A 231 -12.55 -15.66 -8.79
CA ASP A 231 -11.19 -16.08 -9.16
C ASP A 231 -10.19 -15.65 -8.10
N LEU A 232 -10.33 -14.41 -7.61
CA LEU A 232 -9.46 -13.80 -6.61
C LEU A 232 -10.24 -12.98 -5.58
N VAL A 233 -9.82 -13.03 -4.32
CA VAL A 233 -10.19 -12.07 -3.27
C VAL A 233 -8.92 -11.38 -2.78
N VAL A 234 -8.91 -10.05 -2.79
CA VAL A 234 -7.88 -9.20 -2.18
C VAL A 234 -8.29 -8.95 -0.73
N GLU A 235 -7.68 -9.71 0.18
CA GLU A 235 -8.10 -9.83 1.59
C GLU A 235 -7.29 -8.88 2.47
N VAL A 236 -7.92 -7.80 2.93
CA VAL A 236 -7.29 -6.80 3.82
C VAL A 236 -7.88 -6.80 5.23
N GLY A 237 -9.00 -7.47 5.44
CA GLY A 237 -9.70 -7.47 6.72
C GLY A 237 -9.08 -8.42 7.74
N GLY A 238 -8.70 -9.62 7.35
CA GLY A 238 -8.15 -10.63 8.25
C GLY A 238 -9.20 -11.43 8.99
N ALA A 239 -9.13 -11.53 10.33
CA ALA A 239 -9.95 -12.42 11.13
C ALA A 239 -11.46 -12.31 10.89
N GLY A 240 -11.97 -11.08 10.75
CA GLY A 240 -13.40 -10.84 10.57
C GLY A 240 -13.94 -11.12 9.17
N THR A 241 -13.09 -11.29 8.15
CA THR A 241 -13.50 -11.42 6.74
C THR A 241 -13.02 -12.70 6.07
N LEU A 242 -11.96 -13.33 6.57
CA LEU A 242 -11.31 -14.47 5.93
C LEU A 242 -12.27 -15.64 5.65
N GLU A 243 -13.19 -15.94 6.55
CA GLU A 243 -14.18 -17.03 6.34
C GLU A 243 -15.08 -16.74 5.15
N GLN A 244 -15.53 -15.48 5.00
CA GLN A 244 -16.34 -15.06 3.86
C GLN A 244 -15.52 -15.13 2.56
N SER A 245 -14.26 -14.69 2.59
CA SER A 245 -13.34 -14.76 1.44
C SER A 245 -13.14 -16.20 0.96
N ILE A 246 -12.92 -17.16 1.88
CA ILE A 246 -12.79 -18.57 1.57
C ILE A 246 -14.10 -19.14 0.99
N LYS A 247 -15.25 -18.72 1.49
CA LYS A 247 -16.57 -19.15 0.97
C LYS A 247 -16.86 -18.58 -0.42
N ALA A 248 -16.41 -17.36 -0.70
CA ALA A 248 -16.69 -16.64 -1.93
C ALA A 248 -15.92 -17.17 -3.14
N VAL A 249 -14.65 -17.55 -2.98
CA VAL A 249 -13.82 -17.99 -4.11
C VAL A 249 -14.32 -19.29 -4.75
N ARG A 250 -14.03 -19.47 -6.03
CA ARG A 250 -14.35 -20.70 -6.79
C ARG A 250 -13.47 -21.88 -6.39
N LEU A 251 -13.75 -23.03 -6.94
CA LEU A 251 -12.83 -24.17 -6.91
C LEU A 251 -11.50 -23.78 -7.58
N GLY A 252 -10.38 -23.94 -6.87
CA GLY A 252 -9.06 -23.53 -7.31
C GLY A 252 -8.81 -22.02 -7.33
N GLY A 253 -9.72 -21.19 -6.75
CA GLY A 253 -9.55 -19.75 -6.61
C GLY A 253 -8.54 -19.38 -5.54
N ALA A 254 -8.24 -18.07 -5.44
CA ALA A 254 -7.20 -17.58 -4.55
C ALA A 254 -7.70 -16.48 -3.59
N VAL A 255 -7.14 -16.43 -2.40
CA VAL A 255 -7.29 -15.35 -1.43
C VAL A 255 -5.89 -14.80 -1.12
N MET A 256 -5.65 -13.54 -1.49
CA MET A 256 -4.39 -12.84 -1.24
C MET A 256 -4.48 -12.15 0.12
N LEU A 257 -3.76 -12.70 1.10
CA LEU A 257 -3.77 -12.23 2.49
C LEU A 257 -2.80 -11.05 2.64
N ILE A 258 -3.33 -9.86 2.86
CA ILE A 258 -2.56 -8.62 2.94
C ILE A 258 -2.67 -7.99 4.32
N GLY A 259 -3.89 -7.76 4.77
CA GLY A 259 -4.18 -7.02 5.99
C GLY A 259 -4.84 -7.85 7.08
N VAL A 260 -4.79 -7.29 8.29
CA VAL A 260 -5.39 -7.87 9.50
C VAL A 260 -6.23 -6.82 10.23
N LEU A 261 -6.93 -5.97 9.49
CA LEU A 261 -7.63 -4.78 10.02
C LEU A 261 -8.71 -5.13 11.04
N SER A 262 -9.33 -6.31 10.94
CA SER A 262 -10.36 -6.81 11.87
C SER A 262 -9.84 -7.86 12.86
N GLY A 263 -8.51 -8.04 12.92
CA GLY A 263 -7.83 -8.97 13.84
C GLY A 263 -6.88 -9.92 13.13
N ALA A 264 -5.87 -10.37 13.86
CA ALA A 264 -4.79 -11.21 13.36
C ALA A 264 -5.04 -12.72 13.56
N ASN A 265 -5.89 -13.10 14.51
CA ASN A 265 -6.13 -14.50 14.86
C ASN A 265 -7.52 -14.93 14.43
N HIS A 266 -7.60 -16.02 13.67
CA HIS A 266 -8.87 -16.60 13.22
C HIS A 266 -8.79 -18.12 13.17
N GLU A 267 -9.83 -18.78 13.68
CA GLU A 267 -10.04 -20.22 13.49
C GLU A 267 -10.93 -20.44 12.27
N PHE A 268 -10.43 -21.13 11.24
CA PHE A 268 -11.20 -21.42 10.05
C PHE A 268 -11.23 -22.92 9.72
N ARG A 269 -12.21 -23.31 8.91
CA ARG A 269 -12.46 -24.71 8.56
C ARG A 269 -11.51 -25.19 7.48
N LEU A 270 -10.38 -25.82 7.86
CA LEU A 270 -9.38 -26.39 6.96
C LEU A 270 -9.96 -27.27 5.83
N PRO A 271 -10.95 -28.16 6.07
CA PRO A 271 -11.52 -28.99 5.00
C PRO A 271 -12.03 -28.18 3.82
N LEU A 272 -12.55 -26.97 4.06
CA LEU A 272 -13.05 -26.11 2.97
C LEU A 272 -11.93 -25.67 2.02
N VAL A 273 -10.77 -25.34 2.55
CA VAL A 273 -9.58 -24.96 1.76
C VAL A 273 -9.08 -26.18 0.98
N VAL A 274 -8.93 -27.33 1.64
CA VAL A 274 -8.40 -28.57 1.04
C VAL A 274 -9.32 -29.09 -0.07
N THR A 275 -10.60 -29.30 0.24
CA THR A 275 -11.56 -29.93 -0.70
C THR A 275 -11.86 -29.05 -1.92
N ARG A 276 -11.72 -27.73 -1.79
CA ARG A 276 -11.92 -26.79 -2.88
C ARG A 276 -10.63 -26.33 -3.55
N LYS A 277 -9.47 -26.86 -3.11
CA LYS A 277 -8.14 -26.50 -3.65
C LYS A 277 -7.91 -24.98 -3.66
N ILE A 278 -8.31 -24.27 -2.60
CA ILE A 278 -8.17 -22.81 -2.48
C ILE A 278 -6.72 -22.49 -2.16
N ARG A 279 -6.15 -21.48 -2.84
CA ARG A 279 -4.86 -20.88 -2.49
C ARG A 279 -5.09 -19.78 -1.45
N LEU A 280 -4.40 -19.89 -0.31
CA LEU A 280 -4.27 -18.80 0.66
C LEU A 280 -2.81 -18.34 0.60
N GLU A 281 -2.56 -17.12 0.17
CA GLU A 281 -1.21 -16.66 -0.12
C GLU A 281 -0.97 -15.29 0.51
N GLY A 282 0.13 -15.17 1.27
CA GLY A 282 0.54 -13.92 1.91
C GLY A 282 1.19 -12.98 0.90
N VAL A 283 0.82 -11.70 0.96
CA VAL A 283 1.42 -10.64 0.13
C VAL A 283 2.09 -9.61 1.02
N THR A 284 3.41 -9.45 0.87
CA THR A 284 4.20 -8.46 1.63
C THR A 284 4.83 -7.42 0.70
N CYS A 285 4.01 -6.61 0.04
CA CYS A 285 4.48 -5.60 -0.91
C CYS A 285 5.14 -6.23 -2.15
N GLY A 286 6.35 -5.81 -2.53
CA GLY A 286 7.09 -6.34 -3.67
C GLY A 286 8.51 -5.79 -3.78
N SER A 287 9.26 -6.29 -4.75
CA SER A 287 10.62 -5.87 -5.08
C SER A 287 10.66 -4.58 -5.89
N ARG A 288 11.86 -3.97 -6.02
CA ARG A 288 12.06 -2.83 -6.94
C ARG A 288 11.73 -3.22 -8.40
N GLU A 289 12.11 -4.40 -8.85
CA GLU A 289 11.81 -4.87 -10.22
C GLU A 289 10.30 -4.88 -10.49
N GLN A 290 9.50 -5.38 -9.54
CA GLN A 290 8.06 -5.36 -9.62
C GLN A 290 7.51 -3.92 -9.57
N PHE A 291 8.11 -3.05 -8.74
CA PHE A 291 7.74 -1.65 -8.67
C PHE A 291 7.99 -0.93 -9.99
N GLU A 292 9.16 -1.11 -10.62
CA GLU A 292 9.46 -0.56 -11.95
C GLU A 292 8.50 -1.09 -13.03
N ALA A 293 8.09 -2.35 -12.96
CA ALA A 293 7.08 -2.92 -13.86
C ALA A 293 5.71 -2.26 -13.67
N MET A 294 5.28 -2.09 -12.42
CA MET A 294 4.06 -1.37 -12.07
C MET A 294 4.11 0.09 -12.54
N LEU A 295 5.21 0.81 -12.30
CA LEU A 295 5.36 2.21 -12.73
C LEU A 295 5.23 2.36 -14.25
N ARG A 296 5.82 1.44 -15.03
CA ARG A 296 5.64 1.43 -16.50
C ARG A 296 4.18 1.24 -16.88
N ALA A 297 3.45 0.33 -16.23
CA ALA A 297 2.04 0.11 -16.50
C ALA A 297 1.17 1.32 -16.11
N VAL A 298 1.46 1.94 -14.97
CA VAL A 298 0.82 3.18 -14.51
C VAL A 298 1.01 4.30 -15.53
N ASP A 299 2.24 4.46 -16.02
CA ASP A 299 2.58 5.52 -16.99
C ASP A 299 1.90 5.29 -18.34
N GLN A 300 2.00 4.08 -18.88
CA GLN A 300 1.41 3.73 -20.19
C GLN A 300 -0.11 3.87 -20.23
N ASN A 301 -0.78 3.62 -19.11
CA ASN A 301 -2.24 3.66 -19.04
C ASN A 301 -2.79 4.96 -18.42
N GLY A 302 -1.91 5.91 -18.09
CA GLY A 302 -2.32 7.17 -17.47
C GLY A 302 -3.08 6.99 -16.16
N LEU A 303 -2.81 5.89 -15.43
CA LEU A 303 -3.51 5.57 -14.19
C LEU A 303 -3.16 6.59 -13.10
N ARG A 304 -4.19 7.11 -12.41
CA ARG A 304 -4.03 8.00 -11.27
C ARG A 304 -4.53 7.34 -9.99
N PRO A 305 -3.73 7.37 -8.92
CA PRO A 305 -4.13 6.89 -7.61
C PRO A 305 -5.35 7.60 -7.04
N ALA A 306 -6.23 6.87 -6.37
CA ALA A 306 -7.28 7.46 -5.55
C ALA A 306 -6.66 8.03 -4.26
N LEU A 307 -6.77 9.33 -4.08
CA LEU A 307 -6.30 10.04 -2.89
C LEU A 307 -7.50 10.51 -2.05
N ASP A 308 -7.30 10.59 -0.74
CA ASP A 308 -8.29 11.18 0.16
C ASP A 308 -8.42 12.69 -0.11
N ASP A 309 -9.61 13.21 0.12
CA ASP A 309 -9.91 14.63 -0.12
C ASP A 309 -9.24 15.53 0.94
N GLN A 310 -9.03 14.99 2.16
CA GLN A 310 -8.35 15.71 3.22
C GLN A 310 -6.83 15.66 3.05
N ARG A 311 -6.18 16.82 3.12
CA ARG A 311 -4.74 16.99 3.09
C ARG A 311 -4.23 17.41 4.46
N PHE A 312 -3.01 16.99 4.76
CA PHE A 312 -2.30 17.33 6.00
C PHE A 312 -0.90 17.83 5.64
N ASP A 313 -0.33 18.66 6.50
CA ASP A 313 1.09 19.01 6.46
C ASP A 313 1.90 18.15 7.45
N LEU A 314 3.23 18.33 7.47
CA LEU A 314 4.12 17.56 8.34
C LEU A 314 3.79 17.74 9.84
N ASP A 315 3.42 18.96 10.27
CA ASP A 315 3.04 19.24 11.68
C ASP A 315 1.72 18.55 12.06
N GLN A 316 0.88 18.25 11.09
CA GLN A 316 -0.41 17.59 11.25
C GLN A 316 -0.31 16.06 11.15
N LEU A 317 0.89 15.48 11.07
CA LEU A 317 1.05 14.02 10.96
C LEU A 317 0.30 13.23 12.06
N PRO A 318 0.27 13.66 13.35
CA PRO A 318 -0.57 12.99 14.35
C PRO A 318 -2.07 13.00 13.99
N ALA A 319 -2.58 14.11 13.47
CA ALA A 319 -3.97 14.22 13.02
C ALA A 319 -4.26 13.35 11.79
N ALA A 320 -3.32 13.26 10.85
CA ALA A 320 -3.40 12.39 9.67
C ALA A 320 -3.47 10.90 10.08
N LEU A 321 -2.66 10.48 11.05
CA LEU A 321 -2.71 9.13 11.62
C LEU A 321 -4.02 8.84 12.35
N ALA A 322 -4.57 9.83 13.08
CA ALA A 322 -5.88 9.70 13.71
C ALA A 322 -7.00 9.55 12.66
N HIS A 323 -6.96 10.36 11.59
CA HIS A 323 -7.90 10.25 10.47
C HIS A 323 -7.83 8.87 9.77
N LEU A 324 -6.62 8.34 9.59
CA LEU A 324 -6.41 6.99 9.05
C LEU A 324 -7.02 5.92 9.98
N ARG A 325 -6.80 6.04 11.32
CA ARG A 325 -7.34 5.12 12.34
C ARG A 325 -8.86 5.05 12.34
N GLU A 326 -9.52 6.20 12.15
CA GLU A 326 -10.98 6.29 12.11
C GLU A 326 -11.60 5.62 10.87
N GLY A 327 -10.79 5.30 9.86
CA GLY A 327 -11.23 4.61 8.64
C GLY A 327 -12.20 5.44 7.77
N ARG A 328 -12.26 6.77 7.99
CA ARG A 328 -13.15 7.68 7.22
C ARG A 328 -12.61 8.02 5.84
N HIS A 329 -11.30 7.89 5.64
CA HIS A 329 -10.60 8.19 4.39
C HIS A 329 -11.08 7.31 3.22
N PHE A 330 -10.84 7.80 2.00
CA PHE A 330 -10.97 7.05 0.76
C PHE A 330 -9.62 7.07 0.01
N GLY A 331 -9.15 5.90 -0.45
CA GLY A 331 -7.83 5.81 -1.09
C GLY A 331 -6.69 6.07 -0.10
N LYS A 332 -5.74 6.94 -0.48
CA LYS A 332 -4.52 7.23 0.29
C LYS A 332 -4.59 8.59 0.99
N VAL A 333 -4.29 8.60 2.28
CA VAL A 333 -4.14 9.84 3.08
C VAL A 333 -2.77 10.46 2.77
N VAL A 334 -2.77 11.75 2.43
CA VAL A 334 -1.59 12.50 1.97
C VAL A 334 -1.11 13.46 3.06
N VAL A 335 0.20 13.50 3.25
CA VAL A 335 0.93 14.51 4.03
C VAL A 335 1.82 15.29 3.06
N GLU A 336 1.51 16.55 2.85
CA GLU A 336 2.31 17.46 2.02
C GLU A 336 3.52 17.97 2.81
N ILE A 337 4.70 17.97 2.18
CA ILE A 337 5.97 18.36 2.79
C ILE A 337 6.52 19.53 1.97
N GLN A 338 6.67 20.68 2.62
CA GLN A 338 7.06 21.95 1.98
C GLN A 338 8.52 22.26 2.22
#